data_d5917292a87a1035d8a3bd87077d1e16
#
_entry.id   d5917292a87a1035d8a3bd87077d1e16
#
_cell.length_a   1.000
_cell.length_b   1.000
_cell.length_c   1.000
_cell.angle_alpha   90.00
_cell.angle_beta   90.00
_cell.angle_gamma   90.00
#
_symmetry.space_group_name_H-M   'P 1'
#
loop_
_entity.id
_entity.type
_entity.pdbx_description
1 polymer ?
#
loop_
_entity_poly.entity_id
_entity_poly.type
_entity_poly.pdbx_seq_one_letter_code
_entity_poly.pdbx_strand_id
1 'polypeptide(L)'
;MSDLIFFLSFSVKTVVSPTYIAQSALPDDVALLLVVALMLRTATIYVFAIVLGLVLRLFGGTGTLKDTRAGVFWGSFVSAPFEILAAILIVVMASLEGSMPFLSGETISLAPLWLGLLPYIWFVSAGVTSAHGFKRFPPLFTVLSLLCIVAMFWALYLRANGVI
;
A
#
# COMPACT_ATOMS: atom_id res chain seq x y z
N MET A 1 -2.75 -6.75 14.82
CA MET A 1 -3.88 -7.09 13.92
C MET A 1 -3.63 -6.62 12.50
N SER A 2 -3.43 -5.32 12.25
CA SER A 2 -3.16 -4.78 10.91
C SER A 2 -1.97 -5.46 10.21
N ASP A 3 -0.90 -5.80 10.95
CA ASP A 3 0.29 -6.46 10.39
C ASP A 3 0.04 -7.91 9.98
N LEU A 4 -0.81 -8.63 10.72
CA LEU A 4 -1.22 -9.98 10.35
C LEU A 4 -2.05 -9.96 9.05
N ILE A 5 -2.98 -9.00 8.94
CA ILE A 5 -3.81 -8.83 7.74
C ILE A 5 -2.94 -8.48 6.54
N PHE A 6 -1.98 -7.57 6.72
CA PHE A 6 -1.02 -7.22 5.67
C PHE A 6 -0.20 -8.43 5.23
N PHE A 7 0.31 -9.22 6.18
CA PHE A 7 1.10 -10.40 5.86
C PHE A 7 0.28 -11.45 5.09
N LEU A 8 -0.94 -11.73 5.53
CA LEU A 8 -1.84 -12.65 4.83
C LEU A 8 -2.13 -12.15 3.41
N SER A 9 -2.47 -10.87 3.25
CA SER A 9 -2.69 -10.26 1.94
C SER A 9 -1.44 -10.32 1.06
N PHE A 10 -0.27 -10.01 1.61
CA PHE A 10 1.01 -10.08 0.91
C PHE A 10 1.35 -11.50 0.49
N SER A 11 1.17 -12.48 1.39
CA SER A 11 1.44 -13.89 1.10
C SER A 11 0.54 -14.42 -0.02
N VAL A 12 -0.76 -14.11 0.03
CA VAL A 12 -1.70 -14.47 -1.04
C VAL A 12 -1.28 -13.85 -2.37
N LYS A 13 -0.97 -12.56 -2.39
CA LYS A 13 -0.52 -11.86 -3.61
C LYS A 13 0.76 -12.47 -4.18
N THR A 14 1.72 -12.82 -3.31
CA THR A 14 2.99 -13.41 -3.73
C THR A 14 2.83 -14.82 -4.30
N VAL A 15 1.93 -15.63 -3.72
CA VAL A 15 1.66 -16.99 -4.20
C VAL A 15 0.91 -16.97 -5.54
N VAL A 16 -0.10 -16.09 -5.67
CA VAL A 16 -0.97 -16.04 -6.86
C VAL A 16 -0.29 -15.32 -8.03
N SER A 17 0.48 -14.27 -7.75
CA SER A 17 1.16 -13.47 -8.77
C SER A 17 2.60 -13.17 -8.33
N PRO A 18 3.51 -14.16 -8.40
CA PRO A 18 4.89 -13.97 -7.97
C PRO A 18 5.60 -12.96 -8.88
N THR A 19 6.11 -11.88 -8.29
CA THR A 19 7.00 -10.96 -9.00
C THR A 19 8.41 -11.55 -9.08
N TYR A 20 9.18 -11.17 -10.09
CA TYR A 20 10.58 -11.62 -10.25
C TYR A 20 11.43 -11.33 -9.00
N ILE A 21 11.24 -10.15 -8.40
CA ILE A 21 11.92 -9.76 -7.15
C ILE A 21 11.51 -10.69 -6.00
N ALA A 22 10.22 -11.06 -5.90
CA ALA A 22 9.75 -11.97 -4.86
C ALA A 22 10.36 -13.36 -5.03
N GLN A 23 10.53 -13.84 -6.26
CA GLN A 23 11.12 -15.14 -6.54
C GLN A 23 12.64 -15.18 -6.28
N SER A 24 13.36 -14.08 -6.54
CA SER A 24 14.81 -14.04 -6.44
C SER A 24 15.36 -13.58 -5.09
N ALA A 25 14.59 -12.80 -4.33
CA ALA A 25 15.04 -12.16 -3.10
C ALA A 25 14.35 -12.67 -1.83
N LEU A 26 13.27 -13.44 -1.96
CA LEU A 26 12.55 -13.94 -0.80
C LEU A 26 13.10 -15.30 -0.37
N PRO A 27 13.34 -15.49 0.95
CA PRO A 27 13.78 -16.77 1.47
C PRO A 27 12.66 -17.82 1.36
N ASP A 28 13.05 -19.08 1.16
CA ASP A 28 12.14 -20.24 1.09
C ASP A 28 11.42 -20.50 2.42
N ASP A 29 11.93 -19.92 3.51
CA ASP A 29 11.33 -20.04 4.84
C ASP A 29 10.24 -19.00 5.05
N VAL A 30 9.00 -19.46 5.19
CA VAL A 30 7.81 -18.64 5.43
C VAL A 30 7.93 -17.82 6.72
N ALA A 31 8.58 -18.34 7.76
CA ALA A 31 8.75 -17.62 9.02
C ALA A 31 9.72 -16.43 8.85
N LEU A 32 10.82 -16.64 8.12
CA LEU A 32 11.76 -15.57 7.80
C LEU A 32 11.12 -14.52 6.88
N LEU A 33 10.34 -14.95 5.89
CA LEU A 33 9.55 -14.08 5.04
C LEU A 33 8.61 -13.18 5.86
N LEU A 34 7.90 -13.75 6.84
CA LEU A 34 7.02 -13.01 7.74
C LEU A 34 7.79 -11.93 8.50
N VAL A 35 8.91 -12.30 9.12
CA VAL A 35 9.72 -11.37 9.91
C VAL A 35 10.23 -10.23 9.04
N VAL A 36 10.80 -10.53 7.88
CA VAL A 36 11.31 -9.51 6.93
C VAL A 36 10.20 -8.60 6.44
N ALA A 37 9.05 -9.14 6.06
CA ALA A 37 7.91 -8.35 5.58
C ALA A 37 7.37 -7.41 6.67
N LEU A 38 7.26 -7.88 7.92
CA LEU A 38 6.80 -7.06 9.04
C LEU A 38 7.82 -5.97 9.40
N MET A 39 9.11 -6.28 9.42
CA MET A 39 10.17 -5.30 9.67
C MET A 39 10.20 -4.23 8.59
N LEU A 40 10.16 -4.64 7.32
CA LEU A 40 10.18 -3.71 6.19
C LEU A 40 8.93 -2.81 6.19
N ARG A 41 7.76 -3.38 6.42
CA ARG A 41 6.51 -2.62 6.55
C ARG A 41 6.58 -1.59 7.67
N THR A 42 7.01 -2.03 8.85
CA THR A 42 7.13 -1.14 10.01
C THR A 42 8.10 0.00 9.71
N ALA A 43 9.30 -0.30 9.20
CA ALA A 43 10.28 0.70 8.82
C ALA A 43 9.71 1.69 7.79
N THR A 44 9.04 1.19 6.75
CA THR A 44 8.42 2.02 5.70
C THR A 44 7.36 2.96 6.28
N ILE A 45 6.48 2.47 7.17
CA ILE A 45 5.47 3.31 7.81
C ILE A 45 6.11 4.41 8.67
N TYR A 46 7.18 4.09 9.40
CA TYR A 46 7.90 5.10 10.20
C TYR A 46 8.56 6.16 9.33
N VAL A 47 9.29 5.75 8.29
CA VAL A 47 9.93 6.68 7.34
C VAL A 47 8.87 7.55 6.67
N PHE A 48 7.78 6.94 6.18
CA PHE A 48 6.67 7.67 5.57
C PHE A 48 6.04 8.68 6.54
N ALA A 49 5.79 8.30 7.79
CA ALA A 49 5.24 9.20 8.80
C ALA A 49 6.19 10.37 9.12
N ILE A 50 7.51 10.13 9.17
CA ILE A 50 8.50 11.19 9.39
C ILE A 50 8.50 12.16 8.21
N VAL A 51 8.64 11.66 6.99
CA VAL A 51 8.66 12.48 5.77
C VAL A 51 7.38 13.30 5.65
N LEU A 52 6.23 12.65 5.82
CA LEU A 52 4.92 13.31 5.73
C LEU A 52 4.76 14.38 6.82
N GLY A 53 5.17 14.09 8.06
CA GLY A 53 5.14 15.04 9.16
C GLY A 53 6.04 16.26 8.93
N LEU A 54 7.22 16.07 8.36
CA LEU A 54 8.11 17.18 7.99
C LEU A 54 7.51 18.04 6.88
N VAL A 55 7.01 17.40 5.83
CA VAL A 55 6.36 18.09 4.70
C VAL A 55 5.17 18.91 5.20
N LEU A 56 4.27 18.32 5.98
CA LEU A 56 3.09 19.04 6.46
C LEU A 56 3.43 20.22 7.38
N ARG A 57 4.51 20.14 8.15
CA ARG A 57 5.01 21.28 8.94
C ARG A 57 5.49 22.42 8.07
N LEU A 58 6.12 22.15 6.93
CA LEU A 58 6.49 23.18 5.96
C LEU A 58 5.26 23.91 5.39
N PHE A 59 4.11 23.24 5.32
CA PHE A 59 2.83 23.83 4.91
C PHE A 59 2.00 24.41 6.07
N GLY A 60 2.61 24.61 7.24
CA GLY A 60 1.95 25.25 8.39
C GLY A 60 1.18 24.30 9.28
N GLY A 61 1.38 23.01 9.17
CA GLY A 61 0.80 22.01 10.10
C GLY A 61 1.37 22.15 11.51
N THR A 62 0.48 22.09 12.52
CA THR A 62 0.83 22.25 13.94
C THR A 62 1.07 20.92 14.67
N GLY A 63 0.78 19.79 14.02
CA GLY A 63 0.91 18.47 14.60
C GLY A 63 2.36 18.06 14.90
N THR A 64 2.53 17.23 15.91
CA THR A 64 3.83 16.62 16.23
C THR A 64 4.11 15.40 15.35
N LEU A 65 5.37 14.93 15.32
CA LEU A 65 5.70 13.67 14.64
C LEU A 65 5.00 12.47 15.27
N LYS A 66 4.67 12.54 16.58
CA LYS A 66 3.86 11.51 17.24
C LYS A 66 2.45 11.47 16.68
N ASP A 67 1.84 12.64 16.49
CA ASP A 67 0.47 12.76 15.96
C ASP A 67 0.40 12.30 14.50
N THR A 68 1.41 12.68 13.69
CA THR A 68 1.52 12.18 12.31
C THR A 68 1.60 10.66 12.27
N ARG A 69 2.48 10.08 13.10
CA ARG A 69 2.63 8.63 13.20
C ARG A 69 1.32 7.97 13.63
N ALA A 70 0.65 8.51 14.65
CA ALA A 70 -0.65 7.99 15.09
C ALA A 70 -1.68 8.04 13.96
N GLY A 71 -1.75 9.14 13.20
CA GLY A 71 -2.62 9.28 12.04
C GLY A 71 -2.34 8.25 10.93
N VAL A 72 -1.05 7.99 10.62
CA VAL A 72 -0.67 6.99 9.62
C VAL A 72 -1.01 5.58 10.10
N PHE A 73 -0.68 5.22 11.35
CA PHE A 73 -1.01 3.90 11.90
C PHE A 73 -2.52 3.67 12.00
N TRP A 74 -3.27 4.68 12.42
CA TRP A 74 -4.73 4.62 12.46
C TRP A 74 -5.33 4.44 11.07
N GLY A 75 -4.86 5.21 10.10
CA GLY A 75 -5.27 5.07 8.70
C GLY A 75 -4.98 3.67 8.14
N SER A 76 -3.79 3.14 8.42
CA SER A 76 -3.41 1.76 8.06
C SER A 76 -4.30 0.71 8.73
N PHE A 77 -4.71 0.92 9.97
CA PHE A 77 -5.58 -0.01 10.68
C PHE A 77 -7.00 -0.01 10.10
N VAL A 78 -7.56 1.18 9.86
CA VAL A 78 -8.92 1.32 9.31
C VAL A 78 -9.01 0.85 7.86
N SER A 79 -7.93 0.97 7.09
CA SER A 79 -7.88 0.45 5.71
C SER A 79 -7.66 -1.06 5.60
N ALA A 80 -7.26 -1.74 6.68
CA ALA A 80 -6.94 -3.17 6.67
C ALA A 80 -8.04 -4.08 6.09
N PRO A 81 -9.35 -3.87 6.31
CA PRO A 81 -10.41 -4.67 5.67
C PRO A 81 -10.36 -4.62 4.13
N PHE A 82 -9.97 -3.50 3.55
CA PHE A 82 -9.87 -3.35 2.09
C PHE A 82 -8.68 -4.14 1.52
N GLU A 83 -7.62 -4.33 2.31
CA GLU A 83 -6.51 -5.23 1.94
C GLU A 83 -6.97 -6.69 1.87
N ILE A 84 -7.85 -7.11 2.79
CA ILE A 84 -8.45 -8.46 2.75
C ILE A 84 -9.32 -8.61 1.50
N LEU A 85 -10.17 -7.61 1.22
CA LEU A 85 -11.01 -7.63 0.02
C LEU A 85 -10.17 -7.67 -1.26
N ALA A 86 -9.07 -6.91 -1.30
CA ALA A 86 -8.14 -6.94 -2.42
C ALA A 86 -7.50 -8.32 -2.59
N ALA A 87 -7.10 -9.00 -1.50
CA ALA A 87 -6.55 -10.34 -1.55
C ALA A 87 -7.58 -11.37 -2.04
N ILE A 88 -8.82 -11.30 -1.55
CA ILE A 88 -9.93 -12.15 -2.02
C ILE A 88 -10.16 -11.93 -3.52
N LEU A 89 -10.19 -10.67 -3.96
CA LEU A 89 -10.39 -10.34 -5.38
C LEU A 89 -9.29 -10.95 -6.25
N ILE A 90 -8.02 -10.93 -5.82
CA ILE A 90 -6.92 -11.56 -6.56
C ILE A 90 -7.16 -13.06 -6.71
N VAL A 91 -7.55 -13.74 -5.64
CA VAL A 91 -7.83 -15.21 -5.70
C VAL A 91 -8.99 -15.50 -6.63
N VAL A 92 -10.07 -14.73 -6.56
CA VAL A 92 -11.23 -14.88 -7.43
C VAL A 92 -10.86 -14.64 -8.89
N MET A 93 -10.12 -13.57 -9.18
CA MET A 93 -9.68 -13.28 -10.55
C MET A 93 -8.79 -14.40 -11.10
N ALA A 94 -7.82 -14.87 -10.33
CA ALA A 94 -6.94 -15.97 -10.73
C ALA A 94 -7.72 -17.29 -10.95
N SER A 95 -8.74 -17.58 -10.14
CA SER A 95 -9.56 -18.78 -10.31
C SER A 95 -10.47 -18.73 -11.56
N LEU A 96 -10.86 -17.53 -11.99
CA LEU A 96 -11.73 -17.31 -13.15
C LEU A 96 -10.96 -17.05 -14.44
N GLU A 97 -9.64 -16.86 -14.39
CA GLU A 97 -8.81 -16.52 -15.57
C GLU A 97 -8.97 -17.52 -16.72
N GLY A 98 -9.05 -18.83 -16.39
CA GLY A 98 -9.29 -19.88 -17.40
C GLY A 98 -10.64 -19.80 -18.11
N SER A 99 -11.67 -19.25 -17.45
CA SER A 99 -13.01 -19.10 -18.02
C SER A 99 -13.23 -17.72 -18.64
N MET A 100 -12.50 -16.72 -18.18
CA MET A 100 -12.64 -15.31 -18.55
C MET A 100 -11.27 -14.68 -18.84
N PRO A 101 -10.68 -14.90 -20.02
CA PRO A 101 -9.31 -14.44 -20.33
C PRO A 101 -9.11 -12.92 -20.24
N PHE A 102 -10.19 -12.13 -20.32
CA PHE A 102 -10.10 -10.67 -20.18
C PHE A 102 -9.65 -10.23 -18.77
N LEU A 103 -9.79 -11.09 -17.74
CA LEU A 103 -9.36 -10.80 -16.36
C LEU A 103 -7.83 -10.74 -16.23
N SER A 104 -7.08 -11.36 -17.13
CA SER A 104 -5.62 -11.26 -17.20
C SER A 104 -5.12 -9.99 -17.88
N GLY A 105 -6.02 -9.16 -18.39
CA GLY A 105 -5.67 -7.86 -19.00
C GLY A 105 -4.95 -6.94 -18.01
N GLU A 106 -3.89 -6.26 -18.47
CA GLU A 106 -3.04 -5.41 -17.61
C GLU A 106 -3.83 -4.41 -16.77
N THR A 107 -4.86 -3.78 -17.33
CA THR A 107 -5.66 -2.78 -16.64
C THR A 107 -6.54 -3.40 -15.56
N ILE A 108 -7.13 -4.56 -15.84
CA ILE A 108 -8.06 -5.23 -14.91
C ILE A 108 -7.28 -5.89 -13.77
N SER A 109 -6.09 -6.41 -14.05
CA SER A 109 -5.20 -7.00 -13.03
C SER A 109 -4.76 -5.98 -11.96
N LEU A 110 -4.85 -4.69 -12.24
CA LEU A 110 -4.57 -3.62 -11.27
C LEU A 110 -5.75 -3.30 -10.34
N ALA A 111 -6.96 -3.79 -10.61
CA ALA A 111 -8.14 -3.49 -9.79
C ALA A 111 -7.97 -3.84 -8.30
N PRO A 112 -7.41 -5.00 -7.92
CA PRO A 112 -7.17 -5.32 -6.52
C PRO A 112 -6.17 -4.35 -5.84
N LEU A 113 -5.17 -3.88 -6.59
CA LEU A 113 -4.22 -2.88 -6.08
C LEU A 113 -4.95 -1.58 -5.70
N TRP A 114 -5.81 -1.08 -6.57
CA TRP A 114 -6.58 0.14 -6.33
C TRP A 114 -7.58 -0.03 -5.19
N LEU A 115 -8.18 -1.21 -5.05
CA LEU A 115 -9.11 -1.52 -3.96
C LEU A 115 -8.45 -1.42 -2.58
N GLY A 116 -7.19 -1.80 -2.46
CA GLY A 116 -6.42 -1.64 -1.20
C GLY A 116 -5.85 -0.23 -1.04
N LEU A 117 -5.27 0.31 -2.10
CA LEU A 117 -4.48 1.54 -2.06
C LEU A 117 -5.33 2.80 -1.84
N LEU A 118 -6.46 2.96 -2.55
CA LEU A 118 -7.29 4.17 -2.45
C LEU A 118 -7.87 4.38 -1.04
N PRO A 119 -8.48 3.37 -0.39
CA PRO A 119 -8.90 3.52 1.00
C PRO A 119 -7.74 3.82 1.95
N TYR A 120 -6.59 3.18 1.76
CA TYR A 120 -5.39 3.46 2.54
C TYR A 120 -4.99 4.94 2.47
N ILE A 121 -4.83 5.49 1.26
CA ILE A 121 -4.50 6.91 1.05
C ILE A 121 -5.57 7.81 1.65
N TRP A 122 -6.84 7.46 1.50
CA TRP A 122 -7.95 8.23 2.06
C TRP A 122 -7.89 8.33 3.58
N PHE A 123 -7.82 7.19 4.27
CA PHE A 123 -7.82 7.16 5.74
C PHE A 123 -6.53 7.75 6.34
N VAL A 124 -5.38 7.53 5.72
CA VAL A 124 -4.12 8.16 6.13
C VAL A 124 -4.20 9.68 5.94
N SER A 125 -4.70 10.15 4.80
CA SER A 125 -4.86 11.58 4.55
C SER A 125 -5.79 12.25 5.57
N ALA A 126 -6.92 11.61 5.89
CA ALA A 126 -7.87 12.11 6.86
C ALA A 126 -7.27 12.15 8.27
N GLY A 127 -6.63 11.07 8.71
CA GLY A 127 -6.02 10.96 10.03
C GLY A 127 -4.89 11.96 10.24
N VAL A 128 -3.99 12.08 9.27
CA VAL A 128 -2.83 12.97 9.37
C VAL A 128 -3.24 14.45 9.24
N THR A 129 -4.19 14.77 8.38
CA THR A 129 -4.71 16.15 8.23
C THR A 129 -5.37 16.61 9.52
N SER A 130 -6.16 15.74 10.16
CA SER A 130 -6.75 16.00 11.46
C SER A 130 -5.69 16.23 12.54
N ALA A 131 -4.65 15.39 12.56
CA ALA A 131 -3.55 15.49 13.52
C ALA A 131 -2.75 16.82 13.40
N HIS A 132 -2.70 17.40 12.20
CA HIS A 132 -2.02 18.68 11.95
C HIS A 132 -2.94 19.90 12.00
N GLY A 133 -4.22 19.73 12.33
CA GLY A 133 -5.19 20.82 12.48
C GLY A 133 -5.65 21.43 11.16
N PHE A 134 -5.43 20.78 10.03
CA PHE A 134 -5.93 21.25 8.75
C PHE A 134 -7.45 21.05 8.64
N LYS A 135 -8.15 22.08 8.18
CA LYS A 135 -9.61 22.05 8.03
C LYS A 135 -10.10 21.16 6.87
N ARG A 136 -9.24 20.84 5.92
CA ARG A 136 -9.59 20.09 4.70
C ARG A 136 -8.55 19.04 4.41
N PHE A 137 -8.97 17.78 4.24
CA PHE A 137 -8.09 16.66 3.88
C PHE A 137 -7.93 16.42 2.35
N PRO A 138 -8.87 16.86 1.46
CA PRO A 138 -8.78 16.55 0.04
C PRO A 138 -7.46 16.96 -0.64
N PRO A 139 -6.83 18.09 -0.32
CA PRO A 139 -5.54 18.45 -0.92
C PRO A 139 -4.45 17.40 -0.66
N LEU A 140 -4.35 16.91 0.57
CA LEU A 140 -3.36 15.88 0.92
C LEU A 140 -3.68 14.56 0.22
N PHE A 141 -4.95 14.16 0.19
CA PHE A 141 -5.39 12.97 -0.55
C PHE A 141 -5.01 13.06 -2.03
N THR A 142 -5.26 14.20 -2.68
CA THR A 142 -4.92 14.41 -4.09
C THR A 142 -3.41 14.30 -4.33
N VAL A 143 -2.59 14.94 -3.50
CA VAL A 143 -1.13 14.88 -3.62
C VAL A 143 -0.63 13.46 -3.45
N LEU A 144 -1.07 12.74 -2.42
CA LEU A 144 -0.66 11.36 -2.18
C LEU A 144 -1.12 10.42 -3.30
N SER A 145 -2.35 10.61 -3.81
CA SER A 145 -2.85 9.82 -4.95
C SER A 145 -2.03 10.06 -6.21
N LEU A 146 -1.69 11.31 -6.52
CA LEU A 146 -0.83 11.64 -7.66
C LEU A 146 0.56 11.03 -7.52
N LEU A 147 1.17 11.10 -6.33
CA LEU A 147 2.47 10.47 -6.07
C LEU A 147 2.40 8.94 -6.28
N CYS A 148 1.33 8.29 -5.82
CA CYS A 148 1.14 6.85 -6.05
C CYS A 148 0.97 6.52 -7.54
N ILE A 149 0.21 7.34 -8.28
CA ILE A 149 0.04 7.17 -9.73
C ILE A 149 1.39 7.30 -10.45
N VAL A 150 2.17 8.35 -10.12
CA VAL A 150 3.49 8.56 -10.71
C VAL A 150 4.44 7.39 -10.38
N ALA A 151 4.45 6.94 -9.11
CA ALA A 151 5.25 5.80 -8.69
C ALA A 151 4.86 4.52 -9.43
N MET A 152 3.56 4.30 -9.65
CA MET A 152 3.06 3.15 -10.42
C MET A 152 3.52 3.20 -11.87
N PHE A 153 3.37 4.36 -12.55
CA PHE A 153 3.86 4.52 -13.93
C PHE A 153 5.37 4.32 -14.02
N TRP A 154 6.11 4.82 -13.03
CA TRP A 154 7.55 4.61 -12.94
C TRP A 154 7.90 3.12 -12.81
N ALA A 155 7.20 2.40 -11.93
CA ALA A 155 7.39 0.96 -11.76
C ALA A 155 7.07 0.18 -13.04
N LEU A 156 5.96 0.51 -13.73
CA LEU A 156 5.61 -0.10 -15.01
C LEU A 156 6.66 0.18 -16.09
N TYR A 157 7.20 1.40 -16.13
CA TYR A 157 8.27 1.78 -17.05
C TYR A 157 9.54 0.97 -16.77
N LEU A 158 9.96 0.83 -15.52
CA LEU A 158 11.14 0.03 -15.15
C LEU A 158 10.94 -1.44 -15.51
N ARG A 159 9.74 -1.99 -15.28
CA ARG A 159 9.39 -3.35 -15.67
C ARG A 159 9.44 -3.54 -17.18
N ALA A 160 8.89 -2.61 -17.94
CA ALA A 160 8.92 -2.68 -19.42
C ALA A 160 10.32 -2.63 -20.00
N ASN A 161 11.27 -2.01 -19.29
CA ASN A 161 12.69 -1.95 -19.69
C ASN A 161 13.56 -3.07 -19.07
N GLY A 162 12.95 -4.05 -18.39
CA GLY A 162 13.65 -5.19 -17.81
C GLY A 162 14.62 -4.83 -16.66
N VAL A 163 14.37 -3.71 -15.97
CA VAL A 163 15.18 -3.27 -14.82
C VAL A 163 14.73 -3.97 -13.54
N ILE A 164 13.42 -4.29 -13.45
CA ILE A 164 12.77 -4.99 -12.33
C ILE A 164 11.78 -6.03 -12.85
#